data_5b62307ad7080f110dbeffead347d18a
#
_entry.id   5b62307ad7080f110dbeffead347d18a
#
_cell.length_a   1.000
_cell.length_b   1.000
_cell.length_c   1.000
_cell.angle_alpha   90.00
_cell.angle_beta   90.00
_cell.angle_gamma   90.00
#
_symmetry.space_group_name_H-M   'P 1'
#
loop_
_entity.id
_entity.type
_entity.pdbx_description
1 polymer ?
#
loop_
_entity_poly.entity_id
_entity_poly.type
_entity_poly.pdbx_seq_one_letter_code
_entity_poly.pdbx_strand_id
1 'polypeptide(L)'
;MTTPDTAPVPAASPDGAGPGERTHREPVEARLIATGTVLDSIVQARRERIDELRARFGHLRAEDLERSQRSFAAALRTRSGQGRSPQPALIMECKAASPSRGTIRSDYDPASLAAQYAPYAAAVSVLTEPDRFNGSFDDLAAVREVVDVPVLCKDFIVDEVQVLAARSLGADAVLLMLSVVPDDVYRELAELAHSLGMDVLTEVSTPQEMHRASALGAEVIGINNRDLRTLETDLARTEEMAPLAPAGVVLVGESG
;
A
#
# COMPACT_ATOMS: atom_id res chain seq x y z
N MET A 1 15.91 -31.47 -71.96
CA MET A 1 16.37 -30.97 -70.63
C MET A 1 15.81 -29.58 -70.49
N THR A 2 14.70 -29.48 -69.86
CA THR A 2 13.93 -28.27 -69.61
C THR A 2 14.16 -27.80 -68.16
N THR A 3 14.71 -26.63 -68.03
CA THR A 3 14.89 -25.93 -66.72
C THR A 3 13.54 -25.39 -66.29
N PRO A 4 13.19 -25.48 -64.99
CA PRO A 4 11.97 -24.87 -64.44
C PRO A 4 12.21 -23.38 -64.13
N ASP A 5 11.25 -22.62 -64.57
CA ASP A 5 11.03 -21.20 -64.35
C ASP A 5 10.74 -20.91 -62.87
N THR A 6 11.52 -20.04 -62.25
CA THR A 6 11.32 -19.59 -60.89
C THR A 6 10.69 -18.19 -60.91
N ALA A 7 9.42 -18.15 -60.57
CA ALA A 7 8.71 -16.91 -60.34
C ALA A 7 9.21 -16.15 -59.10
N PRO A 8 9.26 -14.79 -59.09
CA PRO A 8 9.73 -14.01 -57.95
C PRO A 8 8.66 -13.94 -56.85
N VAL A 9 9.12 -14.13 -55.60
CA VAL A 9 8.34 -13.95 -54.36
C VAL A 9 8.12 -12.44 -54.15
N PRO A 10 6.90 -11.98 -53.85
CA PRO A 10 6.65 -10.57 -53.53
C PRO A 10 7.24 -10.22 -52.16
N ALA A 11 7.93 -9.09 -52.08
CA ALA A 11 8.46 -8.52 -50.87
C ALA A 11 7.31 -8.10 -49.93
N ALA A 12 7.38 -8.56 -48.67
CA ALA A 12 6.50 -8.15 -47.62
C ALA A 12 6.82 -6.69 -47.23
N SER A 13 5.82 -5.82 -47.29
CA SER A 13 5.86 -4.47 -46.75
C SER A 13 5.93 -4.53 -45.20
N PRO A 14 6.73 -3.68 -44.55
CA PRO A 14 6.67 -3.56 -43.11
C PRO A 14 5.46 -2.67 -42.75
N ASP A 15 4.35 -3.31 -42.43
CA ASP A 15 3.22 -2.60 -41.84
C ASP A 15 3.65 -1.96 -40.51
N GLY A 16 3.54 -0.61 -40.48
CA GLY A 16 3.82 0.19 -39.31
C GLY A 16 2.87 -0.17 -38.17
N ALA A 17 3.44 -0.57 -37.07
CA ALA A 17 2.73 -0.59 -35.79
C ALA A 17 2.34 0.85 -35.45
N GLY A 18 1.07 1.16 -35.62
CA GLY A 18 0.48 2.42 -35.11
C GLY A 18 0.64 2.54 -33.60
N PRO A 19 0.57 3.76 -33.05
CA PRO A 19 0.68 3.98 -31.60
C PRO A 19 -0.43 3.17 -30.93
N GLY A 20 -0.03 2.28 -29.99
CA GLY A 20 -0.90 1.35 -29.31
C GLY A 20 -2.14 2.06 -28.77
N GLU A 21 -3.32 1.59 -29.16
CA GLU A 21 -4.59 1.92 -28.53
C GLU A 21 -4.42 1.73 -27.03
N ARG A 22 -4.40 2.83 -26.29
CA ARG A 22 -4.63 2.78 -24.85
C ARG A 22 -6.06 2.24 -24.70
N THR A 23 -6.18 0.94 -24.43
CA THR A 23 -7.45 0.36 -23.99
C THR A 23 -7.95 1.23 -22.84
N HIS A 24 -9.16 1.79 -22.98
CA HIS A 24 -9.83 2.52 -21.92
C HIS A 24 -10.10 1.53 -20.76
N ARG A 25 -9.09 1.38 -19.89
CA ARG A 25 -9.25 0.62 -18.64
C ARG A 25 -10.14 1.46 -17.74
N GLU A 26 -11.11 0.84 -17.10
CA GLU A 26 -11.91 1.52 -16.08
C GLU A 26 -11.00 2.07 -14.98
N PRO A 27 -11.28 3.26 -14.43
CA PRO A 27 -10.55 3.80 -13.31
C PRO A 27 -10.48 2.81 -12.14
N VAL A 28 -9.37 2.81 -11.41
CA VAL A 28 -9.14 1.89 -10.27
C VAL A 28 -10.30 1.94 -9.28
N GLU A 29 -10.75 3.14 -8.95
CA GLU A 29 -11.85 3.37 -8.00
C GLU A 29 -13.19 2.77 -8.45
N ALA A 30 -13.39 2.49 -9.74
CA ALA A 30 -14.61 1.85 -10.24
C ALA A 30 -14.61 0.32 -10.08
N ARG A 31 -13.43 -0.28 -9.82
CA ARG A 31 -13.23 -1.74 -9.77
C ARG A 31 -13.14 -2.32 -8.35
N LEU A 32 -13.35 -1.51 -7.30
CA LEU A 32 -13.15 -1.91 -5.90
C LEU A 32 -14.19 -2.93 -5.42
N ILE A 33 -13.79 -3.71 -4.41
CA ILE A 33 -14.63 -4.73 -3.79
C ILE A 33 -15.63 -4.07 -2.84
N ALA A 34 -16.92 -4.41 -2.97
CA ALA A 34 -17.93 -4.08 -1.97
C ALA A 34 -17.91 -5.15 -0.86
N THR A 35 -17.71 -4.72 0.37
CA THR A 35 -17.53 -5.61 1.54
C THR A 35 -18.83 -5.86 2.32
N GLY A 36 -19.85 -5.00 2.15
CA GLY A 36 -21.08 -5.00 2.96
C GLY A 36 -20.84 -4.53 4.40
N THR A 37 -19.75 -3.80 4.67
CA THR A 37 -19.34 -3.38 6.02
C THR A 37 -19.15 -1.87 6.13
N VAL A 38 -18.80 -1.38 7.31
CA VAL A 38 -18.44 0.03 7.52
C VAL A 38 -17.29 0.48 6.59
N LEU A 39 -16.47 -0.46 6.14
CA LEU A 39 -15.36 -0.20 5.21
C LEU A 39 -15.86 0.41 3.88
N ASP A 40 -17.01 -0.03 3.37
CA ASP A 40 -17.56 0.54 2.13
C ASP A 40 -17.85 2.03 2.26
N SER A 41 -18.34 2.48 3.43
CA SER A 41 -18.57 3.91 3.69
C SER A 41 -17.28 4.72 3.77
N ILE A 42 -16.20 4.11 4.27
CA ILE A 42 -14.88 4.75 4.35
C ILE A 42 -14.26 4.84 2.94
N VAL A 43 -14.31 3.74 2.21
CA VAL A 43 -13.84 3.68 0.82
C VAL A 43 -14.61 4.66 -0.07
N GLN A 44 -15.93 4.77 0.11
CA GLN A 44 -16.76 5.71 -0.64
C GLN A 44 -16.37 7.17 -0.32
N ALA A 45 -16.23 7.52 0.97
CA ALA A 45 -15.78 8.84 1.36
C ALA A 45 -14.39 9.16 0.78
N ARG A 46 -13.50 8.14 0.75
CA ARG A 46 -12.16 8.31 0.16
C ARG A 46 -12.21 8.54 -1.35
N ARG A 47 -13.09 7.82 -2.07
CA ARG A 47 -13.32 8.03 -3.50
C ARG A 47 -13.81 9.46 -3.81
N GLU A 48 -14.70 10.00 -3.00
CA GLU A 48 -15.23 11.36 -3.16
C GLU A 48 -14.13 12.43 -3.04
N ARG A 49 -13.02 12.12 -2.34
CA ARG A 49 -11.86 13.02 -2.20
C ARG A 49 -10.76 12.81 -3.24
N ILE A 50 -10.91 11.85 -4.14
CA ILE A 50 -9.88 11.61 -5.18
C ILE A 50 -9.71 12.82 -6.08
N ASP A 51 -10.77 13.55 -6.41
CA ASP A 51 -10.68 14.74 -7.26
C ASP A 51 -9.91 15.88 -6.56
N GLU A 52 -10.02 16.02 -5.23
CA GLU A 52 -9.19 16.94 -4.44
C GLU A 52 -7.71 16.56 -4.52
N LEU A 53 -7.41 15.25 -4.41
CA LEU A 53 -6.05 14.75 -4.54
C LEU A 53 -5.51 14.92 -5.95
N ARG A 54 -6.31 14.65 -6.97
CA ARG A 54 -5.94 14.89 -8.38
C ARG A 54 -5.69 16.38 -8.67
N ALA A 55 -6.45 17.28 -8.06
CA ALA A 55 -6.22 18.72 -8.17
C ALA A 55 -4.86 19.12 -7.55
N ARG A 56 -4.47 18.50 -6.43
CA ARG A 56 -3.21 18.79 -5.73
C ARG A 56 -2.01 18.05 -6.34
N PHE A 57 -2.15 16.78 -6.66
CA PHE A 57 -1.05 15.87 -7.00
C PHE A 57 -1.14 15.26 -8.41
N GLY A 58 -2.20 15.49 -9.17
CA GLY A 58 -2.42 14.88 -10.49
C GLY A 58 -1.41 15.30 -11.58
N HIS A 59 -0.57 16.30 -11.28
CA HIS A 59 0.55 16.68 -12.14
C HIS A 59 1.77 15.78 -11.98
N LEU A 60 1.86 14.99 -10.89
CA LEU A 60 2.99 14.10 -10.61
C LEU A 60 3.05 12.96 -11.63
N ARG A 61 4.27 12.57 -11.97
CA ARG A 61 4.58 11.41 -12.79
C ARG A 61 5.58 10.54 -12.05
N ALA A 62 5.48 9.23 -12.16
CA ALA A 62 6.37 8.30 -11.46
C ALA A 62 7.84 8.52 -11.85
N GLU A 63 8.11 8.84 -13.13
CA GLU A 63 9.45 9.11 -13.64
C GLU A 63 10.10 10.38 -13.07
N ASP A 64 9.31 11.33 -12.54
CA ASP A 64 9.78 12.58 -11.97
C ASP A 64 10.05 12.48 -10.46
N LEU A 65 9.66 11.39 -9.82
CA LEU A 65 9.78 11.21 -8.38
C LEU A 65 11.06 10.43 -8.02
N GLU A 66 11.77 10.90 -7.01
CA GLU A 66 12.89 10.16 -6.44
C GLU A 66 12.40 8.85 -5.82
N ARG A 67 13.06 7.74 -6.17
CA ARG A 67 12.77 6.43 -5.58
C ARG A 67 13.12 6.44 -4.09
N SER A 68 12.33 5.74 -3.29
CA SER A 68 12.70 5.48 -1.89
C SER A 68 14.02 4.73 -1.81
N GLN A 69 14.87 5.14 -0.85
CA GLN A 69 16.13 4.49 -0.54
C GLN A 69 16.05 3.69 0.77
N ARG A 70 14.86 3.63 1.39
CA ARG A 70 14.62 2.94 2.66
C ARG A 70 13.67 1.77 2.42
N SER A 71 14.15 0.55 2.67
CA SER A 71 13.27 -0.62 2.60
C SER A 71 12.55 -0.83 3.93
N PHE A 72 11.23 -0.74 3.90
CA PHE A 72 10.35 -1.05 5.02
C PHE A 72 10.46 -2.53 5.40
N ALA A 73 10.45 -3.43 4.40
CA ALA A 73 10.60 -4.87 4.62
C ALA A 73 11.95 -5.24 5.26
N ALA A 74 13.06 -4.64 4.78
CA ALA A 74 14.37 -4.89 5.35
C ALA A 74 14.50 -4.37 6.78
N ALA A 75 13.92 -3.19 7.10
CA ALA A 75 13.93 -2.64 8.44
C ALA A 75 13.18 -3.54 9.45
N LEU A 76 12.06 -4.11 9.05
CA LEU A 76 11.29 -5.05 9.88
C LEU A 76 12.07 -6.36 10.11
N ARG A 77 12.70 -6.93 9.07
CA ARG A 77 13.53 -8.14 9.19
C ARG A 77 14.75 -7.92 10.10
N THR A 78 15.43 -6.79 9.95
CA THR A 78 16.65 -6.50 10.70
C THR A 78 16.38 -6.32 12.19
N ARG A 79 15.32 -5.59 12.55
CA ARG A 79 14.97 -5.35 13.96
C ARG A 79 14.47 -6.60 14.67
N SER A 80 13.73 -7.46 14.00
CA SER A 80 13.24 -8.72 14.58
C SER A 80 14.33 -9.76 14.84
N GLY A 81 15.49 -9.64 14.16
CA GLY A 81 16.63 -10.57 14.30
C GLY A 81 17.74 -10.14 15.25
N GLN A 82 17.66 -8.96 15.87
CA GLN A 82 18.74 -8.45 16.73
C GLN A 82 18.61 -8.96 18.18
N GLY A 83 19.69 -9.61 18.69
CA GLY A 83 19.82 -9.99 20.10
C GLY A 83 19.78 -11.50 20.37
N ARG A 84 19.95 -11.87 21.66
CA ARG A 84 19.93 -13.28 22.11
C ARG A 84 18.53 -13.92 22.05
N SER A 85 17.48 -13.10 22.06
CA SER A 85 16.10 -13.51 21.87
C SER A 85 15.51 -12.64 20.78
N PRO A 86 14.87 -13.20 19.75
CA PRO A 86 14.16 -12.44 18.73
C PRO A 86 13.10 -11.56 19.40
N GLN A 87 13.20 -10.24 19.18
CA GLN A 87 12.16 -9.30 19.60
C GLN A 87 11.37 -8.90 18.38
N PRO A 88 10.05 -8.72 18.48
CA PRO A 88 9.27 -8.21 17.35
C PRO A 88 9.75 -6.82 16.94
N ALA A 89 9.83 -6.57 15.65
CA ALA A 89 10.01 -5.23 15.13
C ALA A 89 8.73 -4.42 15.35
N LEU A 90 8.86 -3.16 15.77
CA LEU A 90 7.72 -2.32 16.06
C LEU A 90 7.46 -1.35 14.92
N ILE A 91 6.24 -1.35 14.39
CA ILE A 91 5.70 -0.27 13.57
C ILE A 91 4.90 0.62 14.52
N MET A 92 5.36 1.84 14.76
CA MET A 92 4.70 2.76 15.68
C MET A 92 3.83 3.74 14.90
N GLU A 93 2.54 3.86 15.31
CA GLU A 93 1.53 4.55 14.53
C GLU A 93 1.21 5.95 15.06
N CYS A 94 1.31 6.94 14.19
CA CYS A 94 0.85 8.31 14.40
C CYS A 94 -0.62 8.43 13.94
N LYS A 95 -1.53 8.65 14.91
CA LYS A 95 -2.98 8.68 14.67
C LYS A 95 -3.69 9.63 15.61
N ALA A 96 -4.47 10.57 15.05
CA ALA A 96 -5.24 11.55 15.83
C ALA A 96 -6.57 10.98 16.32
N ALA A 97 -7.26 10.19 15.48
CA ALA A 97 -8.58 9.64 15.74
C ALA A 97 -8.74 8.22 15.17
N SER A 98 -9.79 7.52 15.57
CA SER A 98 -10.17 6.24 14.96
C SER A 98 -11.68 6.03 14.99
N PRO A 99 -12.27 5.23 14.07
CA PRO A 99 -13.70 4.92 14.07
C PRO A 99 -14.21 4.33 15.38
N SER A 100 -13.38 3.53 16.07
CA SER A 100 -13.77 2.84 17.31
C SER A 100 -13.62 3.68 18.59
N ARG A 101 -12.79 4.75 18.57
CA ARG A 101 -12.48 5.57 19.76
C ARG A 101 -12.75 7.07 19.59
N GLY A 102 -13.13 7.50 18.39
CA GLY A 102 -13.22 8.93 18.08
C GLY A 102 -11.85 9.61 18.18
N THR A 103 -11.82 10.86 18.64
CA THR A 103 -10.56 11.60 18.86
C THR A 103 -9.74 10.94 19.99
N ILE A 104 -8.50 10.57 19.66
CA ILE A 104 -7.55 9.95 20.60
C ILE A 104 -6.69 11.02 21.27
N ARG A 105 -6.28 12.03 20.50
CA ARG A 105 -5.47 13.17 20.96
C ARG A 105 -6.01 14.47 20.40
N SER A 106 -6.32 15.41 21.29
CA SER A 106 -6.72 16.76 20.91
C SER A 106 -5.53 17.67 20.57
N ASP A 107 -4.36 17.35 21.11
CA ASP A 107 -3.06 18.01 20.94
C ASP A 107 -2.15 17.21 19.98
N TYR A 108 -2.73 16.66 18.91
CA TYR A 108 -2.02 15.81 17.99
C TYR A 108 -0.97 16.59 17.19
N ASP A 109 0.29 16.24 17.42
CA ASP A 109 1.45 16.68 16.64
C ASP A 109 2.20 15.44 16.15
N PRO A 110 2.00 15.05 14.88
CA PRO A 110 2.58 13.83 14.34
C PRO A 110 4.11 13.86 14.30
N ALA A 111 4.73 15.01 14.04
CA ALA A 111 6.18 15.13 13.99
C ALA A 111 6.81 14.92 15.37
N SER A 112 6.27 15.58 16.40
CA SER A 112 6.71 15.41 17.79
C SER A 112 6.55 13.96 18.25
N LEU A 113 5.42 13.33 17.90
CA LEU A 113 5.15 11.94 18.26
C LEU A 113 6.11 10.98 17.55
N ALA A 114 6.33 11.17 16.25
CA ALA A 114 7.24 10.35 15.44
C ALA A 114 8.69 10.46 15.92
N ALA A 115 9.15 11.65 16.30
CA ALA A 115 10.49 11.86 16.86
C ALA A 115 10.69 11.07 18.16
N GLN A 116 9.64 10.94 19.01
CA GLN A 116 9.68 10.12 20.20
C GLN A 116 9.67 8.62 19.88
N TYR A 117 9.04 8.20 18.80
CA TYR A 117 8.96 6.81 18.35
C TYR A 117 10.24 6.32 17.66
N ALA A 118 10.92 7.18 16.92
CA ALA A 118 12.03 6.82 16.05
C ALA A 118 13.14 5.98 16.72
N PRO A 119 13.53 6.21 17.99
CA PRO A 119 14.55 5.38 18.64
C PRO A 119 14.16 3.91 18.83
N TYR A 120 12.87 3.64 18.90
CA TYR A 120 12.31 2.32 19.20
C TYR A 120 11.68 1.64 18.00
N ALA A 121 11.20 2.40 17.03
CA ALA A 121 10.50 1.91 15.86
C ALA A 121 11.44 1.31 14.81
N ALA A 122 11.02 0.22 14.19
CA ALA A 122 11.59 -0.24 12.91
C ALA A 122 11.04 0.58 11.74
N ALA A 123 9.80 1.05 11.87
CA ALA A 123 9.14 1.97 10.95
C ALA A 123 8.07 2.79 11.67
N VAL A 124 7.71 3.93 11.10
CA VAL A 124 6.59 4.76 11.58
C VAL A 124 5.44 4.67 10.57
N SER A 125 4.23 4.43 11.07
CA SER A 125 2.99 4.45 10.29
C SER A 125 2.28 5.78 10.51
N VAL A 126 1.83 6.43 9.43
CA VAL A 126 1.12 7.71 9.49
C VAL A 126 -0.23 7.58 8.81
N LEU A 127 -1.31 7.81 9.57
CA LEU A 127 -2.66 7.87 9.03
C LEU A 127 -2.80 9.13 8.17
N THR A 128 -3.24 8.95 6.91
CA THR A 128 -3.48 10.07 5.98
C THR A 128 -4.96 10.19 5.59
N GLU A 129 -5.81 9.31 6.10
CA GLU A 129 -7.26 9.33 5.88
C GLU A 129 -7.91 10.43 6.76
N PRO A 130 -8.61 11.43 6.15
CA PRO A 130 -9.07 12.61 6.89
C PRO A 130 -10.39 12.43 7.64
N ASP A 131 -11.33 11.64 7.12
CA ASP A 131 -12.73 11.65 7.57
C ASP A 131 -12.96 10.83 8.85
N ARG A 132 -12.22 9.74 9.02
CA ARG A 132 -12.37 8.81 10.15
C ARG A 132 -11.18 8.80 11.09
N PHE A 133 -9.99 9.13 10.57
CA PHE A 133 -8.76 9.10 11.34
C PHE A 133 -8.19 10.49 11.61
N ASN A 134 -8.81 11.53 11.02
CA ASN A 134 -8.37 12.93 11.12
C ASN A 134 -6.88 13.09 10.74
N GLY A 135 -6.44 12.33 9.75
CA GLY A 135 -5.09 12.33 9.23
C GLY A 135 -4.97 13.17 7.96
N SER A 136 -3.75 13.40 7.51
CA SER A 136 -3.48 14.13 6.28
C SER A 136 -2.16 13.71 5.63
N PHE A 137 -2.02 14.00 4.34
CA PHE A 137 -0.74 13.90 3.64
C PHE A 137 0.30 14.91 4.16
N ASP A 138 -0.14 16.02 4.75
CA ASP A 138 0.78 16.97 5.37
C ASP A 138 1.38 16.41 6.67
N ASP A 139 0.65 15.57 7.41
CA ASP A 139 1.19 14.82 8.56
C ASP A 139 2.29 13.85 8.13
N LEU A 140 2.10 13.19 6.98
CA LEU A 140 3.12 12.30 6.42
C LEU A 140 4.42 13.06 6.11
N ALA A 141 4.31 14.22 5.46
CA ALA A 141 5.45 15.08 5.16
C ALA A 141 6.16 15.55 6.44
N ALA A 142 5.40 16.02 7.43
CA ALA A 142 5.95 16.48 8.71
C ALA A 142 6.68 15.36 9.46
N VAL A 143 6.15 14.13 9.45
CA VAL A 143 6.81 12.97 10.05
C VAL A 143 8.10 12.64 9.29
N ARG A 144 8.08 12.65 7.95
CA ARG A 144 9.26 12.32 7.15
C ARG A 144 10.45 13.22 7.44
N GLU A 145 10.22 14.50 7.76
CA GLU A 145 11.30 15.46 8.05
C GLU A 145 12.04 15.17 9.37
N VAL A 146 11.43 14.45 10.30
CA VAL A 146 11.98 14.27 11.66
C VAL A 146 12.42 12.84 11.97
N VAL A 147 12.19 11.86 11.07
CA VAL A 147 12.62 10.47 11.30
C VAL A 147 13.50 9.95 10.15
N ASP A 148 14.44 9.06 10.45
CA ASP A 148 15.27 8.36 9.45
C ASP A 148 14.78 6.95 9.13
N VAL A 149 13.92 6.38 9.99
CA VAL A 149 13.30 5.07 9.77
C VAL A 149 12.29 5.14 8.62
N PRO A 150 11.98 4.01 7.95
CA PRO A 150 10.93 3.97 6.93
C PRO A 150 9.60 4.49 7.42
N VAL A 151 8.87 5.21 6.54
CA VAL A 151 7.54 5.76 6.81
C VAL A 151 6.52 5.05 5.94
N LEU A 152 5.49 4.49 6.58
CA LEU A 152 4.32 3.88 5.94
C LEU A 152 3.21 4.93 5.83
N CYS A 153 2.77 5.20 4.60
CA CYS A 153 1.50 5.89 4.34
C CYS A 153 0.34 4.92 4.59
N LYS A 154 -0.40 5.15 5.66
CA LYS A 154 -1.55 4.31 6.02
C LYS A 154 -2.86 5.00 5.64
N ASP A 155 -3.41 4.57 4.53
CA ASP A 155 -4.62 5.12 3.90
C ASP A 155 -5.42 3.99 3.25
N PHE A 156 -6.67 4.25 2.92
CA PHE A 156 -7.45 3.40 2.01
C PHE A 156 -7.09 3.79 0.57
N ILE A 157 -6.06 3.14 0.04
CA ILE A 157 -5.55 3.44 -1.30
C ILE A 157 -6.47 2.80 -2.34
N VAL A 158 -7.08 3.66 -3.15
CA VAL A 158 -8.08 3.32 -4.17
C VAL A 158 -7.80 3.98 -5.53
N ASP A 159 -6.68 4.71 -5.63
CA ASP A 159 -6.26 5.42 -6.85
C ASP A 159 -4.74 5.61 -6.88
N GLU A 160 -4.17 5.62 -8.09
CA GLU A 160 -2.73 5.83 -8.31
C GLU A 160 -2.23 7.17 -7.76
N VAL A 161 -3.07 8.19 -7.78
CA VAL A 161 -2.70 9.53 -7.27
C VAL A 161 -2.30 9.49 -5.80
N GLN A 162 -2.88 8.57 -5.00
CA GLN A 162 -2.51 8.42 -3.60
C GLN A 162 -1.11 7.83 -3.45
N VAL A 163 -0.72 6.88 -4.30
CA VAL A 163 0.62 6.28 -4.31
C VAL A 163 1.67 7.33 -4.72
N LEU A 164 1.38 8.12 -5.76
CA LEU A 164 2.25 9.21 -6.20
C LEU A 164 2.39 10.28 -5.12
N ALA A 165 1.27 10.71 -4.50
CA ALA A 165 1.27 11.67 -3.41
C ALA A 165 2.08 11.17 -2.22
N ALA A 166 1.88 9.90 -1.80
CA ALA A 166 2.63 9.29 -0.71
C ALA A 166 4.14 9.35 -0.97
N ARG A 167 4.59 8.95 -2.18
CA ARG A 167 6.02 9.01 -2.51
C ARG A 167 6.56 10.43 -2.56
N SER A 168 5.83 11.36 -3.16
CA SER A 168 6.25 12.77 -3.27
C SER A 168 6.47 13.45 -1.91
N LEU A 169 5.77 12.96 -0.88
CA LEU A 169 5.84 13.43 0.49
C LEU A 169 6.72 12.54 1.40
N GLY A 170 7.45 11.59 0.81
CA GLY A 170 8.52 10.86 1.45
C GLY A 170 8.14 9.52 2.07
N ALA A 171 6.98 8.93 1.73
CA ALA A 171 6.66 7.56 2.12
C ALA A 171 7.66 6.55 1.54
N ASP A 172 7.95 5.52 2.31
CA ASP A 172 8.81 4.40 1.94
C ASP A 172 8.00 3.10 1.79
N ALA A 173 6.75 3.12 2.22
CA ALA A 173 5.77 2.04 2.03
C ALA A 173 4.34 2.60 1.95
N VAL A 174 3.46 1.82 1.34
CA VAL A 174 2.01 2.08 1.28
C VAL A 174 1.22 0.87 1.74
N LEU A 175 0.00 1.10 2.25
CA LEU A 175 -0.95 0.06 2.60
C LEU A 175 -1.82 -0.30 1.40
N LEU A 176 -1.94 -1.59 1.08
CA LEU A 176 -2.96 -2.11 0.17
C LEU A 176 -3.80 -3.19 0.88
N MET A 177 -5.11 -2.99 0.92
CA MET A 177 -6.04 -3.89 1.63
C MET A 177 -6.71 -4.85 0.64
N LEU A 178 -6.49 -6.17 0.77
CA LEU A 178 -7.12 -7.15 -0.12
C LEU A 178 -8.63 -7.28 0.09
N SER A 179 -9.17 -6.78 1.19
CA SER A 179 -10.61 -6.61 1.38
C SER A 179 -11.23 -5.51 0.50
N VAL A 180 -10.42 -4.55 0.02
CA VAL A 180 -10.86 -3.38 -0.78
C VAL A 180 -10.54 -3.54 -2.25
N VAL A 181 -9.31 -3.98 -2.57
CA VAL A 181 -8.84 -4.03 -3.94
C VAL A 181 -8.87 -5.45 -4.52
N PRO A 182 -9.40 -5.65 -5.74
CA PRO A 182 -9.26 -6.92 -6.46
C PRO A 182 -7.81 -7.13 -6.94
N ASP A 183 -7.51 -8.35 -7.40
CA ASP A 183 -6.13 -8.77 -7.70
C ASP A 183 -5.46 -7.97 -8.82
N ASP A 184 -6.23 -7.53 -9.83
CA ASP A 184 -5.73 -6.72 -10.92
C ASP A 184 -5.39 -5.30 -10.45
N VAL A 185 -6.25 -4.69 -9.65
CA VAL A 185 -6.01 -3.38 -9.03
C VAL A 185 -4.83 -3.43 -8.06
N TYR A 186 -4.75 -4.49 -7.24
CA TYR A 186 -3.62 -4.70 -6.34
C TYR A 186 -2.29 -4.70 -7.13
N ARG A 187 -2.22 -5.47 -8.23
CA ARG A 187 -1.00 -5.52 -9.06
C ARG A 187 -0.62 -4.15 -9.61
N GLU A 188 -1.59 -3.42 -10.16
CA GLU A 188 -1.35 -2.08 -10.71
C GLU A 188 -0.77 -1.12 -9.66
N LEU A 189 -1.39 -1.05 -8.48
CA LEU A 189 -0.94 -0.17 -7.40
C LEU A 189 0.39 -0.63 -6.78
N ALA A 190 0.59 -1.94 -6.63
CA ALA A 190 1.83 -2.50 -6.11
C ALA A 190 3.00 -2.30 -7.09
N GLU A 191 2.79 -2.53 -8.39
CA GLU A 191 3.79 -2.25 -9.43
C GLU A 191 4.19 -0.77 -9.44
N LEU A 192 3.23 0.15 -9.32
CA LEU A 192 3.51 1.57 -9.20
C LEU A 192 4.34 1.88 -7.93
N ALA A 193 3.96 1.35 -6.77
CA ALA A 193 4.71 1.54 -5.53
C ALA A 193 6.15 1.01 -5.66
N HIS A 194 6.33 -0.21 -6.18
CA HIS A 194 7.64 -0.82 -6.40
C HIS A 194 8.49 -0.03 -7.41
N SER A 195 7.87 0.51 -8.48
CA SER A 195 8.57 1.37 -9.44
C SER A 195 9.15 2.61 -8.78
N LEU A 196 8.52 3.09 -7.72
CA LEU A 196 8.96 4.23 -6.89
C LEU A 196 9.88 3.82 -5.72
N GLY A 197 10.28 2.54 -5.63
CA GLY A 197 11.14 2.02 -4.57
C GLY A 197 10.43 1.86 -3.22
N MET A 198 9.10 1.96 -3.18
CA MET A 198 8.33 1.73 -1.97
C MET A 198 7.98 0.25 -1.81
N ASP A 199 7.97 -0.22 -0.56
CA ASP A 199 7.39 -1.51 -0.19
C ASP A 199 5.86 -1.41 -0.05
N VAL A 200 5.17 -2.57 -0.07
CA VAL A 200 3.72 -2.65 0.13
C VAL A 200 3.45 -3.47 1.39
N LEU A 201 2.73 -2.88 2.36
CA LEU A 201 2.07 -3.62 3.42
C LEU A 201 0.74 -4.13 2.89
N THR A 202 0.64 -5.44 2.68
CA THR A 202 -0.56 -6.10 2.17
C THR A 202 -1.43 -6.54 3.33
N GLU A 203 -2.52 -5.81 3.62
CA GLU A 203 -3.41 -6.16 4.72
C GLU A 203 -4.38 -7.27 4.33
N VAL A 204 -4.52 -8.26 5.21
CA VAL A 204 -5.44 -9.39 5.09
C VAL A 204 -6.25 -9.57 6.38
N SER A 205 -7.50 -9.95 6.26
CA SER A 205 -8.44 -10.19 7.37
C SER A 205 -9.03 -11.60 7.36
N THR A 206 -8.83 -12.36 6.28
CA THR A 206 -9.39 -13.71 6.09
C THR A 206 -8.35 -14.68 5.53
N PRO A 207 -8.53 -16.01 5.75
CA PRO A 207 -7.67 -17.02 5.12
C PRO A 207 -7.67 -16.93 3.58
N GLN A 208 -8.79 -16.56 2.97
CA GLN A 208 -8.90 -16.39 1.52
C GLN A 208 -8.01 -15.22 1.04
N GLU A 209 -8.00 -14.10 1.78
CA GLU A 209 -7.13 -12.97 1.48
C GLU A 209 -5.66 -13.33 1.69
N MET A 210 -5.30 -14.16 2.69
CA MET A 210 -3.95 -14.67 2.87
C MET A 210 -3.49 -15.51 1.66
N HIS A 211 -4.36 -16.39 1.14
CA HIS A 211 -4.05 -17.13 -0.08
C HIS A 211 -3.88 -16.21 -1.31
N ARG A 212 -4.71 -15.17 -1.41
CA ARG A 212 -4.56 -14.14 -2.46
C ARG A 212 -3.24 -13.39 -2.31
N ALA A 213 -2.88 -12.94 -1.11
CA ALA A 213 -1.60 -12.28 -0.84
C ALA A 213 -0.41 -13.15 -1.26
N SER A 214 -0.46 -14.45 -0.94
CA SER A 214 0.54 -15.43 -1.36
C SER A 214 0.64 -15.54 -2.89
N ALA A 215 -0.49 -15.67 -3.59
CA ALA A 215 -0.54 -15.78 -5.05
C ALA A 215 -0.11 -14.48 -5.77
N LEU A 216 -0.26 -13.33 -5.10
CA LEU A 216 0.16 -12.02 -5.58
C LEU A 216 1.63 -11.71 -5.28
N GLY A 217 2.33 -12.59 -4.53
CA GLY A 217 3.74 -12.43 -4.20
C GLY A 217 4.00 -11.35 -3.15
N ALA A 218 3.06 -11.10 -2.23
CA ALA A 218 3.24 -10.10 -1.19
C ALA A 218 4.43 -10.45 -0.28
N GLU A 219 5.33 -9.49 -0.04
CA GLU A 219 6.53 -9.66 0.78
C GLU A 219 6.33 -9.28 2.25
N VAL A 220 5.43 -8.33 2.51
CA VAL A 220 5.03 -7.91 3.85
C VAL A 220 3.52 -8.04 3.96
N ILE A 221 3.06 -8.90 4.86
CA ILE A 221 1.64 -9.20 5.04
C ILE A 221 1.21 -8.78 6.44
N GLY A 222 0.23 -7.88 6.50
CA GLY A 222 -0.42 -7.45 7.72
C GLY A 222 -1.67 -8.27 8.02
N ILE A 223 -1.73 -8.87 9.21
CA ILE A 223 -2.92 -9.59 9.67
C ILE A 223 -3.70 -8.66 10.58
N ASN A 224 -4.87 -8.22 10.12
CA ASN A 224 -5.71 -7.32 10.91
C ASN A 224 -6.55 -8.13 11.92
N ASN A 225 -6.23 -7.98 13.21
CA ASN A 225 -6.96 -8.61 14.31
C ASN A 225 -8.34 -7.99 14.56
N ARG A 226 -8.64 -6.84 13.96
CA ARG A 226 -9.96 -6.21 14.05
C ARG A 226 -10.88 -6.70 12.94
N ASP A 227 -12.02 -7.22 13.33
CA ASP A 227 -13.11 -7.48 12.37
C ASP A 227 -13.73 -6.13 11.95
N LEU A 228 -13.64 -5.81 10.67
CA LEU A 228 -14.16 -4.54 10.14
C LEU A 228 -15.70 -4.48 10.06
N ARG A 229 -16.40 -5.59 10.32
CA ARG A 229 -17.86 -5.66 10.39
C ARG A 229 -18.38 -5.36 11.79
N THR A 230 -17.71 -5.91 12.82
CA THR A 230 -18.11 -5.79 14.23
C THR A 230 -17.30 -4.77 14.99
N LEU A 231 -16.13 -4.37 14.46
CA LEU A 231 -15.09 -3.55 15.10
C LEU A 231 -14.47 -4.22 16.35
N GLU A 232 -14.75 -5.48 16.61
CA GLU A 232 -14.13 -6.26 17.67
C GLU A 232 -12.71 -6.66 17.31
N THR A 233 -11.82 -6.69 18.30
CA THR A 233 -10.42 -7.11 18.14
C THR A 233 -10.22 -8.46 18.80
N ASP A 234 -9.69 -9.43 18.04
CA ASP A 234 -9.35 -10.76 18.50
C ASP A 234 -7.90 -11.11 18.10
N LEU A 235 -6.99 -11.15 19.07
CA LEU A 235 -5.57 -11.44 18.84
C LEU A 235 -5.31 -12.88 18.37
N ALA A 236 -6.24 -13.82 18.63
CA ALA A 236 -6.12 -15.19 18.15
C ALA A 236 -6.09 -15.25 16.61
N ARG A 237 -6.65 -14.28 15.93
CA ARG A 237 -6.63 -14.21 14.45
C ARG A 237 -5.21 -14.21 13.87
N THR A 238 -4.28 -13.48 14.48
CA THR A 238 -2.87 -13.55 14.06
C THR A 238 -2.30 -14.95 14.23
N GLU A 239 -2.57 -15.63 15.34
CA GLU A 239 -2.07 -16.98 15.61
C GLU A 239 -2.66 -18.02 14.64
N GLU A 240 -3.94 -17.86 14.28
CA GLU A 240 -4.63 -18.75 13.33
C GLU A 240 -4.19 -18.53 11.88
N MET A 241 -3.91 -17.29 11.50
CA MET A 241 -3.59 -16.95 10.11
C MET A 241 -2.09 -17.04 9.80
N ALA A 242 -1.22 -16.81 10.77
CA ALA A 242 0.23 -16.85 10.56
C ALA A 242 0.74 -18.16 9.94
N PRO A 243 0.24 -19.35 10.30
CA PRO A 243 0.66 -20.61 9.67
C PRO A 243 0.28 -20.74 8.18
N LEU A 244 -0.66 -19.93 7.68
CA LEU A 244 -1.09 -19.92 6.28
C LEU A 244 -0.20 -19.07 5.39
N ALA A 245 0.68 -18.27 5.98
CA ALA A 245 1.55 -17.37 5.25
C ALA A 245 2.67 -18.13 4.53
N PRO A 246 3.09 -17.68 3.34
CA PRO A 246 4.22 -18.30 2.64
C PRO A 246 5.53 -18.11 3.41
N ALA A 247 6.46 -19.04 3.24
CA ALA A 247 7.77 -18.94 3.88
C ALA A 247 8.55 -17.71 3.39
N GLY A 248 9.23 -17.03 4.32
CA GLY A 248 10.13 -15.92 4.01
C GLY A 248 9.45 -14.54 3.93
N VAL A 249 8.13 -14.45 4.05
CA VAL A 249 7.44 -13.16 4.16
C VAL A 249 7.65 -12.54 5.55
N VAL A 250 7.50 -11.22 5.62
CA VAL A 250 7.39 -10.51 6.90
C VAL A 250 5.93 -10.49 7.31
N LEU A 251 5.62 -11.00 8.52
CA LEU A 251 4.29 -10.92 9.08
C LEU A 251 4.20 -9.77 10.07
N VAL A 252 3.12 -9.02 9.99
CA VAL A 252 2.78 -7.90 10.88
C VAL A 252 1.43 -8.18 11.52
N GLY A 253 1.35 -8.22 12.86
CA GLY A 253 0.07 -8.21 13.57
C GLY A 253 -0.42 -6.77 13.69
N GLU A 254 -1.66 -6.51 13.28
CA GLU A 254 -2.28 -5.19 13.33
C GLU A 254 -3.50 -5.17 14.25
N SER A 255 -3.85 -3.99 14.79
CA SER A 255 -5.02 -3.80 15.67
C SER A 255 -4.96 -4.64 16.96
N GLY A 256 -3.82 -4.65 17.64
CA GLY A 256 -3.67 -5.41 18.88
C GLY A 256 -2.89 -4.70 19.96
#